data_a7589b429964956020ae3376fbbc061d
#
_entry.id   a7589b429964956020ae3376fbbc061d
#
_cell.length_a   1.000
_cell.length_b   1.000
_cell.length_c   1.000
_cell.angle_alpha   90.00
_cell.angle_beta   90.00
_cell.angle_gamma   90.00
#
_symmetry.space_group_name_H-M   'P 1'
#
loop_
_entity.id
_entity.type
_entity.pdbx_description
1 polymer ?
#
loop_
_entity_poly.entity_id
_entity_poly.type
_entity_poly.pdbx_seq_one_letter_code
_entity_poly.pdbx_strand_id
1 'polypeptide(L)'
;KKIENIFYSKTGIKLFHGTLNIELETPYELENYWIIGKDEYGGTQDVYVQECKVLKQKAYIVRSEKTAHKSNVIEIVSDINFRENFNLKDEDYISVKI
;
A
#
# COMPACT_ATOMS: atom_id res chain seq x y z
N LYS A 1 -3.02 0.41 19.28
CA LYS A 1 -3.45 -0.62 18.31
C LYS A 1 -2.50 -0.68 17.14
N LYS A 2 -2.29 -1.86 16.60
CA LYS A 2 -1.49 -2.02 15.41
C LYS A 2 -2.30 -1.58 14.17
N ILE A 3 -1.62 -0.97 13.22
CA ILE A 3 -2.26 -0.50 12.00
C ILE A 3 -2.92 -1.64 11.21
N GLU A 4 -2.36 -2.85 11.26
CA GLU A 4 -2.95 -4.02 10.60
C GLU A 4 -4.35 -4.32 11.12
N ASN A 5 -4.59 -4.15 12.41
CA ASN A 5 -5.90 -4.39 13.02
C ASN A 5 -6.94 -3.39 12.52
N ILE A 6 -6.53 -2.14 12.37
CA ILE A 6 -7.40 -1.10 11.85
C ILE A 6 -7.71 -1.35 10.38
N PHE A 7 -6.69 -1.75 9.63
CA PHE A 7 -6.84 -2.08 8.22
C PHE A 7 -7.82 -3.24 8.05
N TYR A 8 -7.69 -4.29 8.85
CA TYR A 8 -8.60 -5.42 8.83
C TYR A 8 -10.03 -5.00 9.16
N SER A 9 -10.18 -4.16 10.16
CA SER A 9 -11.50 -3.64 10.57
C SER A 9 -12.19 -2.89 9.44
N LYS A 10 -11.43 -2.13 8.64
CA LYS A 10 -11.99 -1.30 7.56
C LYS A 10 -12.17 -2.05 6.25
N THR A 11 -11.35 -3.04 5.97
CA THR A 11 -11.33 -3.70 4.66
C THR A 11 -11.67 -5.18 4.69
N GLY A 12 -11.59 -5.82 5.85
CA GLY A 12 -11.75 -7.27 5.98
C GLY A 12 -10.52 -8.04 5.52
N ILE A 13 -9.44 -7.36 5.17
CA ILE A 13 -8.23 -7.99 4.67
C ILE A 13 -7.15 -8.01 5.74
N LYS A 14 -6.59 -9.20 5.99
CA LYS A 14 -5.46 -9.36 6.88
C LYS A 14 -4.19 -9.17 6.08
N LEU A 15 -3.45 -8.11 6.36
CA LEU A 15 -2.27 -7.77 5.60
C LEU A 15 -1.15 -8.79 5.80
N PHE A 16 -0.48 -9.11 4.70
CA PHE A 16 0.78 -9.83 4.74
C PHE A 16 1.88 -8.88 5.23
N HIS A 17 2.79 -9.38 6.04
CA HIS A 17 3.92 -8.58 6.52
C HIS A 17 4.91 -8.33 5.39
N GLY A 18 5.11 -7.08 5.07
CA GLY A 18 5.97 -6.66 3.99
C GLY A 18 5.21 -5.84 2.97
N THR A 19 5.94 -5.03 2.25
CA THR A 19 5.37 -4.15 1.25
C THR A 19 6.07 -4.37 -0.07
N LEU A 20 5.38 -4.02 -1.15
CA LEU A 20 5.94 -4.00 -2.49
C LEU A 20 6.08 -2.54 -2.89
N ASN A 21 7.30 -2.07 -3.06
CA ASN A 21 7.54 -0.70 -3.51
C ASN A 21 7.69 -0.69 -5.02
N ILE A 22 6.92 0.16 -5.68
CA ILE A 22 6.92 0.27 -7.14
C ILE A 22 7.35 1.67 -7.51
N GLU A 23 8.37 1.78 -8.37
CA GLU A 23 8.82 3.06 -8.90
C GLU A 23 8.09 3.34 -10.20
N LEU A 24 7.43 4.50 -10.25
CA LEU A 24 6.70 4.96 -11.42
C LEU A 24 7.55 5.94 -12.21
N GLU A 25 7.22 6.13 -13.49
CA GLU A 25 7.94 7.08 -14.35
C GLU A 25 7.66 8.53 -13.94
N THR A 26 6.48 8.79 -13.38
CA THR A 26 6.07 10.14 -12.97
C THR A 26 5.56 10.13 -11.53
N PRO A 27 5.57 11.28 -10.87
CA PRO A 27 4.94 11.39 -9.55
C PRO A 27 3.48 10.98 -9.59
N TYR A 28 3.01 10.37 -8.52
CA TYR A 28 1.63 9.93 -8.40
C TYR A 28 1.01 10.47 -7.12
N GLU A 29 -0.15 11.07 -7.25
CA GLU A 29 -0.95 11.49 -6.10
C GLU A 29 -2.13 10.55 -5.93
N LEU A 30 -2.40 10.15 -4.69
CA LEU A 30 -3.49 9.24 -4.41
C LEU A 30 -4.84 9.91 -4.72
N GLU A 31 -5.76 9.10 -5.27
CA GLU A 31 -7.12 9.52 -5.61
C GLU A 31 -8.12 8.67 -4.85
N ASN A 32 -9.26 9.24 -4.51
CA ASN A 32 -10.33 8.51 -3.80
C ASN A 32 -9.81 7.73 -2.59
N TYR A 33 -8.82 8.30 -1.91
CA TYR A 33 -8.19 7.67 -0.76
C TYR A 33 -9.03 7.86 0.49
N TRP A 34 -8.79 6.98 1.47
CA TRP A 34 -9.28 7.18 2.82
C TRP A 34 -8.09 7.24 3.77
N ILE A 35 -8.35 7.65 5.01
CA ILE A 35 -7.27 7.96 5.94
C ILE A 35 -7.40 7.08 7.17
N ILE A 36 -6.25 6.48 7.57
CA ILE A 36 -6.11 5.94 8.91
C ILE A 36 -5.43 7.03 9.73
N GLY A 37 -6.17 7.63 10.66
CA GLY A 37 -5.66 8.70 11.50
C GLY A 37 -4.62 8.20 12.47
N LYS A 38 -3.63 9.03 12.75
CA LYS A 38 -2.55 8.68 13.68
C LYS A 38 -3.09 8.27 15.06
N ASP A 39 -4.20 8.85 15.49
CA ASP A 39 -4.80 8.54 16.79
C ASP A 39 -5.44 7.14 16.81
N GLU A 40 -5.80 6.61 15.65
CA GLU A 40 -6.46 5.30 15.56
C GLU A 40 -5.51 4.15 15.89
N TYR A 41 -4.22 4.30 15.61
CA TYR A 41 -3.25 3.22 15.83
C TYR A 41 -2.10 3.63 16.76
N GLY A 42 -2.18 4.81 17.36
CA GLY A 42 -1.12 5.30 18.26
C GLY A 42 0.15 5.70 17.53
N GLY A 43 0.02 6.11 16.28
CA GLY A 43 1.17 6.54 15.47
C GLY A 43 1.42 8.04 15.53
N THR A 44 2.38 8.49 14.76
CA THR A 44 2.76 9.90 14.68
C THR A 44 2.33 10.55 13.37
N GLN A 45 1.83 9.79 12.42
CA GLN A 45 1.44 10.27 11.10
C GLN A 45 0.13 9.63 10.65
N ASP A 46 -0.66 10.39 9.91
CA ASP A 46 -1.79 9.84 9.20
C ASP A 46 -1.30 9.00 8.02
N VAL A 47 -2.07 7.98 7.67
CA VAL A 47 -1.75 7.09 6.55
C VAL A 47 -2.88 7.16 5.54
N TYR A 48 -2.55 7.49 4.30
CA TYR A 48 -3.51 7.55 3.19
C TYR A 48 -3.53 6.20 2.49
N VAL A 49 -4.73 5.72 2.16
CA VAL A 49 -4.93 4.39 1.60
C VAL A 49 -5.83 4.49 0.38
N GLN A 50 -5.39 3.91 -0.71
CA GLN A 50 -6.16 3.86 -1.96
C GLN A 50 -6.25 2.43 -2.45
N GLU A 51 -7.47 1.97 -2.75
CA GLU A 51 -7.65 0.64 -3.32
C GLU A 51 -7.12 0.58 -4.75
N CYS A 52 -6.50 -0.53 -5.09
CA CYS A 52 -5.99 -0.76 -6.45
C CYS A 52 -5.98 -2.26 -6.74
N LYS A 53 -5.54 -2.61 -7.95
CA LYS A 53 -5.29 -4.00 -8.33
C LYS A 53 -3.89 -4.15 -8.88
N VAL A 54 -3.23 -5.19 -8.43
CA VAL A 54 -1.90 -5.56 -8.91
C VAL A 54 -1.97 -7.01 -9.36
N LEU A 55 -1.62 -7.26 -10.62
CA LEU A 55 -1.68 -8.62 -11.17
C LEU A 55 -3.05 -9.27 -10.94
N LYS A 56 -4.11 -8.48 -11.14
CA LYS A 56 -5.52 -8.89 -10.95
C LYS A 56 -5.92 -9.20 -9.51
N GLN A 57 -5.02 -8.96 -8.56
CA GLN A 57 -5.30 -9.14 -7.13
C GLN A 57 -5.62 -7.81 -6.49
N LYS A 58 -6.59 -7.82 -5.58
CA LYS A 58 -6.93 -6.63 -4.82
C LYS A 58 -5.77 -6.25 -3.91
N ALA A 59 -5.43 -4.97 -3.92
CA ALA A 59 -4.32 -4.45 -3.14
C ALA A 59 -4.62 -3.01 -2.73
N TYR A 60 -3.72 -2.43 -1.96
CA TYR A 60 -3.88 -1.06 -1.49
C TYR A 60 -2.57 -0.32 -1.61
N ILE A 61 -2.64 0.90 -2.13
CA ILE A 61 -1.53 1.84 -2.09
C ILE A 61 -1.61 2.54 -0.74
N VAL A 62 -0.53 2.51 0.02
CA VAL A 62 -0.45 3.22 1.30
C VAL A 62 0.64 4.27 1.22
N ARG A 63 0.39 5.42 1.81
CA ARG A 63 1.35 6.52 1.85
C ARG A 63 1.21 7.25 3.17
N SER A 64 2.29 7.31 3.93
CA SER A 64 2.32 8.07 5.16
C SER A 64 2.41 9.55 4.86
N GLU A 65 1.83 10.37 5.71
CA GLU A 65 1.84 11.83 5.61
C GLU A 65 3.25 12.40 5.43
N LYS A 66 4.23 11.80 6.10
CA LYS A 66 5.63 12.23 6.02
C LYS A 66 6.50 11.10 5.49
N THR A 67 6.11 10.55 4.34
CA THR A 67 6.84 9.44 3.76
C THR A 67 8.27 9.83 3.37
N ALA A 68 9.20 8.90 3.54
CA ALA A 68 10.57 9.06 3.08
C ALA A 68 10.73 8.72 1.59
N HIS A 69 9.73 8.11 0.99
CA HIS A 69 9.77 7.75 -0.44
C HIS A 69 9.55 8.99 -1.30
N LYS A 70 10.14 8.97 -2.50
CA LYS A 70 9.88 9.98 -3.51
C LYS A 70 8.42 9.88 -3.98
N SER A 71 7.88 10.96 -4.53
CA SER A 71 6.48 11.01 -4.97
C SER A 71 6.16 10.05 -6.12
N ASN A 72 7.18 9.54 -6.82
CA ASN A 72 7.02 8.54 -7.88
C ASN A 72 7.15 7.10 -7.37
N VAL A 73 7.28 6.89 -6.06
CA VAL A 73 7.32 5.56 -5.48
C VAL A 73 6.03 5.31 -4.74
N ILE A 74 5.36 4.21 -5.07
CA ILE A 74 4.17 3.78 -4.35
C ILE A 74 4.46 2.51 -3.57
N GLU A 75 3.89 2.44 -2.39
CA GLU A 75 4.04 1.30 -1.50
C GLU A 75 2.73 0.50 -1.52
N ILE A 76 2.82 -0.77 -1.87
CA ILE A 76 1.65 -1.65 -2.05
C ILE A 76 1.59 -2.64 -0.90
N VAL A 77 0.40 -2.80 -0.32
CA VAL A 77 0.13 -3.82 0.69
C VAL A 77 -1.05 -4.67 0.24
N SER A 78 -1.06 -5.93 0.65
CA SER A 78 -2.11 -6.87 0.31
C SER A 78 -2.11 -8.02 1.32
N ASP A 79 -3.04 -8.95 1.15
CA ASP A 79 -3.09 -10.17 1.96
C ASP A 79 -2.20 -11.28 1.40
N ILE A 80 -1.50 -11.04 0.29
CA ILE A 80 -0.59 -12.03 -0.31
C ILE A 80 0.81 -11.44 -0.45
N ASN A 81 1.79 -12.32 -0.53
CA ASN A 81 3.15 -11.94 -0.83
C ASN A 81 3.34 -11.99 -2.35
N PHE A 82 3.32 -10.83 -2.99
CA PHE A 82 3.46 -10.74 -4.45
C PHE A 82 4.78 -11.31 -4.95
N ARG A 83 5.87 -11.10 -4.21
CA ARG A 83 7.18 -11.60 -4.64
C ARG A 83 7.21 -13.10 -4.73
N GLU A 84 6.66 -13.80 -3.72
CA GLU A 84 6.63 -15.26 -3.70
C GLU A 84 5.57 -15.82 -4.63
N ASN A 85 4.37 -15.25 -4.61
CA ASN A 85 3.24 -15.80 -5.37
C ASN A 85 3.39 -15.64 -6.88
N PHE A 86 4.13 -14.62 -7.34
CA PHE A 86 4.29 -14.33 -8.76
C PHE A 86 5.75 -14.36 -9.20
N ASN A 87 6.66 -14.88 -8.36
CA ASN A 87 8.08 -14.96 -8.68
C ASN A 87 8.68 -13.62 -9.12
N LEU A 88 8.29 -12.54 -8.47
CA LEU A 88 8.79 -11.22 -8.83
C LEU A 88 10.23 -11.06 -8.42
N LYS A 89 11.01 -10.46 -9.31
CA LYS A 89 12.41 -10.11 -9.08
C LYS A 89 12.54 -8.59 -9.06
N ASP A 90 13.64 -8.11 -8.50
CA ASP A 90 13.94 -6.68 -8.56
C ASP A 90 13.96 -6.24 -10.03
N GLU A 91 13.42 -5.06 -10.29
CA GLU A 91 13.32 -4.44 -11.61
C GLU A 91 12.28 -5.07 -12.56
N ASP A 92 11.48 -6.02 -12.09
CA ASP A 92 10.35 -6.51 -12.89
C ASP A 92 9.32 -5.40 -13.07
N TYR A 93 8.72 -5.35 -14.25
CA TYR A 93 7.64 -4.40 -14.53
C TYR A 93 6.31 -4.98 -14.11
N ILE A 94 5.55 -4.19 -13.35
CA ILE A 94 4.26 -4.61 -12.83
C ILE A 94 3.24 -3.52 -13.16
N SER A 95 2.07 -3.94 -13.65
CA SER A 95 0.97 -3.01 -13.87
C SER A 95 0.14 -2.86 -12.61
N VAL A 96 -0.15 -1.62 -12.25
CA VAL A 96 -1.04 -1.28 -11.15
C VAL A 96 -2.28 -0.64 -11.74
N LYS A 97 -3.44 -1.20 -11.45
CA LYS A 97 -4.71 -0.70 -11.94
C LYS A 97 -5.45 0.02 -10.82
N ILE A 98 -5.81 1.25 -11.09
CA ILE A 98 -6.49 2.09 -10.11
C ILE A 98 -8.02 1.86 -10.12
#